data_b0c9ebff86a31758d90f753b781d01d7
#
_entry.id   b0c9ebff86a31758d90f753b781d01d7
#
_cell.length_a   1.000
_cell.length_b   1.000
_cell.length_c   1.000
_cell.angle_alpha   90.00
_cell.angle_beta   90.00
_cell.angle_gamma   90.00
#
_symmetry.space_group_name_H-M   'P 1'
#
loop_
_entity.id
_entity.type
_entity.pdbx_description
1 polymer ?
#
loop_
_entity_poly.entity_id
_entity_poly.type
_entity_poly.pdbx_seq_one_letter_code
_entity_poly.pdbx_strand_id
1 'polypeptide(L)'
;MRYLTRRSGASLAALLAATAAQAQAPAVMTEIPVTHALVAQVMGDLGTPGLLLDRGADPHHFQLRPSQARALAQADLVVWMGPDLTPWMARTTETLSSAQVLELLTVEGTHLQPFAEARLMAEPGDAGHGADDHG
;
A
#
# COMPACT_ATOMS: atom_id res chain seq x y z
N MET A 1 8.92 -47.71 -67.88
CA MET A 1 9.62 -46.66 -67.21
C MET A 1 8.67 -45.92 -66.28
N ARG A 2 8.78 -46.13 -64.95
CA ARG A 2 7.86 -45.58 -63.97
C ARG A 2 8.69 -44.61 -63.11
N TYR A 3 8.43 -43.32 -63.21
CA TYR A 3 9.05 -42.27 -62.40
C TYR A 3 8.29 -42.16 -61.07
N LEU A 4 8.99 -42.57 -59.96
CA LEU A 4 8.54 -42.29 -58.60
C LEU A 4 8.86 -40.85 -58.26
N THR A 5 7.84 -40.01 -58.13
CA THR A 5 7.98 -38.65 -57.55
C THR A 5 7.95 -38.75 -56.05
N ARG A 6 9.10 -38.49 -55.42
CA ARG A 6 9.30 -38.41 -53.97
C ARG A 6 8.77 -37.07 -53.51
N ARG A 7 7.61 -37.05 -52.86
CA ARG A 7 7.10 -35.84 -52.17
C ARG A 7 7.80 -35.69 -50.84
N SER A 8 8.73 -34.72 -50.75
CA SER A 8 9.35 -34.30 -49.52
C SER A 8 8.34 -33.42 -48.74
N GLY A 9 7.75 -33.98 -47.71
CA GLY A 9 6.95 -33.25 -46.77
C GLY A 9 7.85 -32.42 -45.84
N ALA A 10 7.90 -31.12 -46.04
CA ALA A 10 8.49 -30.19 -45.12
C ALA A 10 7.52 -29.98 -43.96
N SER A 11 7.76 -30.65 -42.84
CA SER A 11 7.07 -30.34 -41.56
C SER A 11 7.58 -29.02 -41.02
N LEU A 12 6.75 -27.99 -41.20
CA LEU A 12 6.96 -26.68 -40.60
C LEU A 12 6.56 -26.78 -39.11
N ALA A 13 7.52 -27.10 -38.25
CA ALA A 13 7.34 -27.02 -36.82
C ALA A 13 7.32 -25.53 -36.42
N ALA A 14 6.13 -24.98 -36.31
CA ALA A 14 5.93 -23.65 -35.73
C ALA A 14 6.25 -23.70 -34.23
N LEU A 15 7.46 -23.27 -33.85
CA LEU A 15 7.78 -22.95 -32.47
C LEU A 15 6.95 -21.72 -32.06
N LEU A 16 5.86 -21.96 -31.37
CA LEU A 16 5.17 -20.94 -30.58
C LEU A 16 6.10 -20.58 -29.40
N ALA A 17 6.95 -19.60 -29.58
CA ALA A 17 7.63 -18.91 -28.49
C ALA A 17 6.55 -18.12 -27.73
N ALA A 18 5.97 -18.74 -26.72
CA ALA A 18 5.19 -18.03 -25.71
C ALA A 18 6.17 -17.10 -24.98
N THR A 19 6.23 -15.86 -25.39
CA THR A 19 6.84 -14.80 -24.58
C THR A 19 5.97 -14.66 -23.33
N ALA A 20 6.40 -15.27 -22.22
CA ALA A 20 5.84 -14.98 -20.92
C ALA A 20 6.04 -13.48 -20.69
N ALA A 21 4.97 -12.71 -20.85
CA ALA A 21 4.94 -11.33 -20.42
C ALA A 21 5.19 -11.36 -18.90
N GLN A 22 6.40 -11.06 -18.49
CA GLN A 22 6.70 -10.88 -17.07
C GLN A 22 5.89 -9.65 -16.65
N ALA A 23 4.81 -9.87 -15.91
CA ALA A 23 4.08 -8.80 -15.28
C ALA A 23 5.06 -8.06 -14.36
N GLN A 24 5.41 -6.85 -14.73
CA GLN A 24 6.27 -6.01 -13.90
C GLN A 24 5.53 -5.72 -12.59
N ALA A 25 6.21 -5.90 -11.47
CA ALA A 25 5.62 -5.56 -10.18
C ALA A 25 5.23 -4.07 -10.17
N PRO A 26 4.08 -3.71 -9.60
CA PRO A 26 3.65 -2.32 -9.54
C PRO A 26 4.64 -1.47 -8.75
N ALA A 27 4.83 -0.23 -9.17
CA ALA A 27 5.58 0.77 -8.42
C ALA A 27 4.71 1.24 -7.24
N VAL A 28 5.02 0.76 -6.04
CA VAL A 28 4.27 1.08 -4.81
C VAL A 28 5.02 2.12 -3.99
N MET A 29 4.30 3.16 -3.54
CA MET A 29 4.82 4.17 -2.62
C MET A 29 4.08 4.12 -1.28
N THR A 30 4.83 4.37 -0.21
CA THR A 30 4.30 4.41 1.16
C THR A 30 4.79 5.68 1.86
N GLU A 31 4.01 6.18 2.82
CA GLU A 31 4.34 7.46 3.46
C GLU A 31 5.30 7.32 4.64
N ILE A 32 5.11 6.30 5.51
CA ILE A 32 5.86 6.14 6.77
C ILE A 32 6.50 4.75 6.88
N PRO A 33 7.51 4.57 7.74
CA PRO A 33 8.21 3.29 7.91
C PRO A 33 7.30 2.11 8.31
N VAL A 34 6.22 2.36 9.06
CA VAL A 34 5.29 1.29 9.49
C VAL A 34 4.54 0.76 8.29
N THR A 35 3.92 1.64 7.50
CA THR A 35 3.21 1.27 6.27
C THR A 35 4.15 0.60 5.28
N HIS A 36 5.38 1.12 5.14
CA HIS A 36 6.41 0.52 4.31
C HIS A 36 6.72 -0.93 4.71
N ALA A 37 6.88 -1.19 6.01
CA ALA A 37 7.18 -2.54 6.49
C ALA A 37 6.03 -3.54 6.21
N LEU A 38 4.78 -3.10 6.39
CA LEU A 38 3.60 -3.92 6.08
C LEU A 38 3.50 -4.22 4.59
N VAL A 39 3.64 -3.20 3.75
CA VAL A 39 3.58 -3.35 2.29
C VAL A 39 4.74 -4.21 1.78
N ALA A 40 5.95 -4.06 2.31
CA ALA A 40 7.10 -4.87 1.95
C ALA A 40 6.87 -6.36 2.26
N GLN A 41 6.21 -6.70 3.37
CA GLN A 41 5.83 -8.08 3.69
C GLN A 41 4.83 -8.65 2.68
N VAL A 42 3.86 -7.84 2.25
CA VAL A 42 2.86 -8.26 1.25
C VAL A 42 3.50 -8.44 -0.13
N MET A 43 4.39 -7.54 -0.51
CA MET A 43 5.08 -7.61 -1.81
C MET A 43 6.07 -8.78 -1.88
N GLY A 44 6.69 -9.15 -0.77
CA GLY A 44 7.67 -10.24 -0.74
C GLY A 44 8.76 -10.08 -1.79
N ASP A 45 8.94 -11.10 -2.62
CA ASP A 45 9.96 -11.11 -3.68
C ASP A 45 9.55 -10.34 -4.95
N LEU A 46 8.32 -9.80 -5.00
CA LEU A 46 7.85 -9.04 -6.16
C LEU A 46 8.55 -7.68 -6.30
N GLY A 47 8.99 -7.10 -5.19
CA GLY A 47 9.69 -5.81 -5.22
C GLY A 47 9.76 -5.15 -3.85
N THR A 48 10.33 -3.95 -3.82
CA THR A 48 10.42 -3.15 -2.60
C THR A 48 9.62 -1.86 -2.77
N PRO A 49 8.67 -1.54 -1.88
CA PRO A 49 7.94 -0.28 -1.94
C PRO A 49 8.86 0.91 -1.68
N GLY A 50 8.55 2.05 -2.27
CA GLY A 50 9.21 3.32 -1.94
C GLY A 50 8.70 3.90 -0.61
N LEU A 51 9.56 4.66 0.08
CA LEU A 51 9.24 5.34 1.33
C LEU A 51 9.39 6.85 1.15
N LEU A 52 8.37 7.61 1.53
CA LEU A 52 8.39 9.08 1.45
C LEU A 52 9.02 9.71 2.69
N LEU A 53 8.60 9.28 3.88
CA LEU A 53 9.04 9.87 5.14
C LEU A 53 10.18 9.06 5.74
N ASP A 54 11.35 9.66 5.85
CA ASP A 54 12.52 9.04 6.48
C ASP A 54 12.26 8.78 7.98
N ARG A 55 12.98 7.81 8.55
CA ARG A 55 12.88 7.51 10.00
C ARG A 55 13.22 8.74 10.84
N GLY A 56 12.36 9.03 11.79
CA GLY A 56 12.53 10.15 12.72
C GLY A 56 12.05 11.51 12.20
N ALA A 57 11.54 11.58 10.96
CA ALA A 57 10.87 12.78 10.48
C ALA A 57 9.45 12.89 11.06
N ASP A 58 8.96 14.13 11.23
CA ASP A 58 7.62 14.39 11.74
C ASP A 58 6.56 14.07 10.68
N PRO A 59 5.63 13.13 10.94
CA PRO A 59 4.60 12.77 9.98
C PRO A 59 3.55 13.86 9.76
N HIS A 60 3.38 14.79 10.70
CA HIS A 60 2.38 15.87 10.59
C HIS A 60 2.90 17.07 9.78
N HIS A 61 4.23 17.29 9.78
CA HIS A 61 4.87 18.44 9.13
C HIS A 61 5.99 17.97 8.21
N PHE A 62 5.64 17.67 6.97
CA PHE A 62 6.60 17.18 5.99
C PHE A 62 6.43 17.87 4.64
N GLN A 63 7.55 18.17 3.99
CA GLN A 63 7.59 18.67 2.63
C GLN A 63 8.34 17.70 1.72
N LEU A 64 7.71 17.29 0.65
CA LEU A 64 8.31 16.40 -0.34
C LEU A 64 9.51 17.05 -1.02
N ARG A 65 10.61 16.29 -1.10
CA ARG A 65 11.72 16.63 -1.98
C ARG A 65 11.32 16.41 -3.45
N PRO A 66 11.93 17.11 -4.40
CA PRO A 66 11.59 16.93 -5.82
C PRO A 66 11.72 15.49 -6.34
N SER A 67 12.66 14.71 -5.77
CA SER A 67 12.83 13.28 -6.10
C SER A 67 11.67 12.44 -5.60
N GLN A 68 11.15 12.73 -4.40
CA GLN A 68 10.00 12.04 -3.79
C GLN A 68 8.71 12.38 -4.55
N ALA A 69 8.52 13.64 -4.92
CA ALA A 69 7.40 14.07 -5.74
C ALA A 69 7.37 13.36 -7.11
N ARG A 70 8.54 13.19 -7.75
CA ARG A 70 8.63 12.41 -9.00
C ARG A 70 8.32 10.93 -8.78
N ALA A 71 8.84 10.32 -7.72
CA ALA A 71 8.56 8.92 -7.42
C ALA A 71 7.06 8.69 -7.18
N LEU A 72 6.41 9.61 -6.46
CA LEU A 72 4.97 9.57 -6.23
C LEU A 72 4.16 9.72 -7.53
N ALA A 73 4.57 10.63 -8.41
CA ALA A 73 3.93 10.85 -9.72
C ALA A 73 4.08 9.64 -10.67
N GLN A 74 5.05 8.78 -10.44
CA GLN A 74 5.32 7.57 -11.23
C GLN A 74 4.81 6.28 -10.56
N ALA A 75 4.19 6.39 -9.39
CA ALA A 75 3.65 5.25 -8.68
C ALA A 75 2.38 4.70 -9.36
N ASP A 76 2.20 3.40 -9.30
CA ASP A 76 0.97 2.71 -9.69
C ASP A 76 0.00 2.62 -8.50
N LEU A 77 0.54 2.51 -7.29
CA LEU A 77 -0.22 2.41 -6.05
C LEU A 77 0.46 3.24 -4.94
N VAL A 78 -0.35 3.99 -4.21
CA VAL A 78 0.05 4.69 -2.98
C VAL A 78 -0.70 4.07 -1.81
N VAL A 79 0.04 3.58 -0.82
CA VAL A 79 -0.54 3.02 0.42
C VAL A 79 -0.14 3.91 1.58
N TRP A 80 -1.12 4.40 2.35
CA TRP A 80 -0.91 5.31 3.46
C TRP A 80 -1.90 5.10 4.59
N MET A 81 -1.61 5.59 5.79
CA MET A 81 -2.48 5.40 6.96
C MET A 81 -3.76 6.21 6.86
N GLY A 82 -3.67 7.48 6.52
CA GLY A 82 -4.80 8.39 6.47
C GLY A 82 -4.45 9.82 6.91
N PRO A 83 -5.40 10.78 6.73
CA PRO A 83 -5.16 12.21 6.96
C PRO A 83 -4.89 12.57 8.42
N ASP A 84 -5.35 11.76 9.37
CA ASP A 84 -5.13 12.01 10.80
C ASP A 84 -3.65 11.92 11.18
N LEU A 85 -2.90 11.06 10.48
CA LEU A 85 -1.47 10.89 10.72
C LEU A 85 -0.61 11.73 9.78
N THR A 86 -0.95 11.75 8.49
CA THR A 86 -0.17 12.43 7.44
C THR A 86 -1.05 13.37 6.60
N PRO A 87 -1.50 14.52 7.18
CA PRO A 87 -2.49 15.39 6.53
C PRO A 87 -2.00 15.99 5.20
N TRP A 88 -0.69 16.13 5.01
CA TRP A 88 -0.08 16.60 3.76
C TRP A 88 -0.26 15.61 2.59
N MET A 89 -0.42 14.30 2.89
CA MET A 89 -0.60 13.28 1.86
C MET A 89 -1.91 13.42 1.08
N ALA A 90 -3.00 13.83 1.72
CA ALA A 90 -4.30 14.01 1.05
C ALA A 90 -4.17 14.91 -0.17
N ARG A 91 -3.64 16.13 0.01
CA ARG A 91 -3.41 17.06 -1.09
C ARG A 91 -2.37 16.58 -2.09
N THR A 92 -1.35 15.90 -1.59
CA THR A 92 -0.25 15.42 -2.43
C THR A 92 -0.71 14.33 -3.39
N THR A 93 -1.50 13.39 -2.93
CA THR A 93 -2.07 12.32 -3.77
C THR A 93 -3.03 12.87 -4.82
N GLU A 94 -3.87 13.83 -4.46
CA GLU A 94 -4.80 14.48 -5.39
C GLU A 94 -4.09 15.25 -6.50
N THR A 95 -2.95 15.90 -6.20
CA THR A 95 -2.31 16.83 -7.13
C THR A 95 -1.15 16.22 -7.92
N LEU A 96 -0.43 15.27 -7.34
CA LEU A 96 0.82 14.75 -7.91
C LEU A 96 0.74 13.30 -8.37
N SER A 97 -0.29 12.54 -7.96
CA SER A 97 -0.37 11.11 -8.26
C SER A 97 -1.55 10.80 -9.18
N SER A 98 -1.29 9.99 -10.21
CA SER A 98 -2.33 9.29 -10.98
C SER A 98 -2.53 7.85 -10.47
N ALA A 99 -1.82 7.45 -9.43
CA ALA A 99 -1.85 6.13 -8.84
C ALA A 99 -3.22 5.81 -8.21
N GLN A 100 -3.50 4.54 -8.03
CA GLN A 100 -4.52 4.11 -7.08
C GLN A 100 -4.07 4.48 -5.66
N VAL A 101 -5.00 4.94 -4.83
CA VAL A 101 -4.70 5.33 -3.44
C VAL A 101 -5.45 4.42 -2.49
N LEU A 102 -4.70 3.77 -1.59
CA LEU A 102 -5.24 2.93 -0.52
C LEU A 102 -4.97 3.58 0.83
N GLU A 103 -6.02 4.05 1.46
CA GLU A 103 -6.00 4.58 2.82
C GLU A 103 -6.35 3.47 3.82
N LEU A 104 -5.38 3.06 4.63
CA LEU A 104 -5.50 1.86 5.48
C LEU A 104 -6.54 2.00 6.59
N LEU A 105 -6.72 3.21 7.15
CA LEU A 105 -7.68 3.43 8.22
C LEU A 105 -9.15 3.43 7.75
N THR A 106 -9.39 3.53 6.44
CA THR A 106 -10.75 3.50 5.86
C THR A 106 -11.11 2.17 5.21
N VAL A 107 -10.16 1.21 5.16
CA VAL A 107 -10.43 -0.12 4.60
C VAL A 107 -11.48 -0.84 5.44
N GLU A 108 -12.47 -1.45 4.76
CA GLU A 108 -13.49 -2.24 5.42
C GLU A 108 -12.87 -3.36 6.27
N GLY A 109 -13.34 -3.49 7.51
CA GLY A 109 -12.79 -4.44 8.50
C GLY A 109 -11.63 -3.89 9.33
N THR A 110 -11.18 -2.65 9.11
CA THR A 110 -10.19 -2.01 9.98
C THR A 110 -10.82 -1.65 11.32
N HIS A 111 -10.27 -2.18 12.41
CA HIS A 111 -10.70 -1.84 13.76
C HIS A 111 -9.84 -0.73 14.34
N LEU A 112 -10.43 0.45 14.50
CA LEU A 112 -9.77 1.58 15.15
C LEU A 112 -9.95 1.47 16.65
N GLN A 113 -8.84 1.51 17.39
CA GLN A 113 -8.83 1.57 18.84
C GLN A 113 -8.65 3.01 19.30
N PRO A 114 -9.53 3.57 20.15
CA PRO A 114 -9.31 4.89 20.72
C PRO A 114 -8.07 4.88 21.62
N PHE A 115 -7.38 5.99 21.69
CA PHE A 115 -6.27 6.16 22.62
C PHE A 115 -6.76 5.93 24.08
N ALA A 116 -5.88 5.44 24.93
CA ALA A 116 -6.22 5.07 26.32
C ALA A 116 -6.87 6.23 27.09
N GLU A 117 -6.44 7.47 26.89
CA GLU A 117 -7.03 8.65 27.50
C GLU A 117 -8.49 8.91 27.07
N ALA A 118 -8.78 8.76 25.77
CA ALA A 118 -10.15 8.87 25.28
C ALA A 118 -11.06 7.76 25.81
N ARG A 119 -10.48 6.58 26.06
CA ARG A 119 -11.18 5.45 26.66
C ARG A 119 -11.50 5.71 28.12
N LEU A 120 -10.59 6.30 28.89
CA LEU A 120 -10.82 6.66 30.29
C LEU A 120 -11.88 7.77 30.45
N MET A 121 -12.02 8.64 29.46
CA MET A 121 -13.03 9.71 29.44
C MET A 121 -14.40 9.18 28.94
N ALA A 122 -14.44 8.06 28.24
CA ALA A 122 -15.66 7.48 27.67
C ALA A 122 -16.33 6.43 28.58
N GLU A 123 -15.65 5.98 29.63
CA GLU A 123 -16.27 5.10 30.63
C GLU A 123 -17.29 5.94 31.44
N PRO A 124 -18.60 5.68 31.34
CA PRO A 124 -19.57 6.33 32.22
C PRO A 124 -19.26 5.83 33.65
N GLY A 125 -18.87 6.77 34.52
CA GLY A 125 -18.60 6.46 35.92
C GLY A 125 -19.81 5.83 36.60
N ASP A 126 -19.83 4.53 36.68
CA ASP A 126 -20.64 3.81 37.61
C ASP A 126 -19.96 3.82 39.00
N ALA A 127 -20.01 4.97 39.63
CA ALA A 127 -19.64 5.14 41.02
C ALA A 127 -20.89 4.99 41.88
N GLY A 128 -21.44 3.81 41.90
CA GLY A 128 -22.34 3.36 42.96
C GLY A 128 -21.57 3.10 44.26
N HIS A 129 -21.11 4.15 44.95
CA HIS A 129 -20.77 4.03 46.35
C HIS A 129 -22.06 4.01 47.17
N GLY A 130 -22.53 2.79 47.47
CA GLY A 130 -23.48 2.57 48.52
C GLY A 130 -22.94 3.16 49.83
N ALA A 131 -23.67 4.09 50.40
CA ALA A 131 -23.50 4.57 51.75
C ALA A 131 -23.86 3.45 52.68
N ASP A 132 -22.89 2.81 53.32
CA ASP A 132 -23.10 2.00 54.48
C ASP A 132 -23.41 2.92 55.64
N ASP A 133 -24.71 3.00 55.94
CA ASP A 133 -25.25 3.58 57.17
C ASP A 133 -24.96 2.62 58.33
N HIS A 134 -24.05 3.00 59.21
CA HIS A 134 -23.86 2.42 60.52
C HIS A 134 -24.46 3.32 61.58
N GLY A 135 -25.73 3.03 61.95
CA GLY A 135 -26.36 3.44 63.18
C GLY A 135 -26.11 2.44 64.29
#